data_30b7b2e5ac0b7ad8d8d5b79ab2cd4fad
#
_entry.id   30b7b2e5ac0b7ad8d8d5b79ab2cd4fad
#
_cell.length_a   1.000
_cell.length_b   1.000
_cell.length_c   1.000
_cell.angle_alpha   90.00
_cell.angle_beta   90.00
_cell.angle_gamma   90.00
#
_symmetry.space_group_name_H-M   'P 1'
#
loop_
_entity.id
_entity.type
_entity.pdbx_description
1 polymer ?
#
loop_
_entity_poly.entity_id
_entity_poly.type
_entity_poly.pdbx_seq_one_letter_code
_entity_poly.pdbx_strand_id
1 'polypeptide(L)'
;MKTEPNITSPESASAMFDRGQCVLVDVRTPVEFASTHVPGSLNIPLDRLSKEFVETHPDLSGQKPVLLLCQSGKRASAAADLLDSNPEIQPTVVEGGLNQWITDGLPVQRNSSVISLERQVRIAAGLFVLLGVLLGFLINHALFGISAFVGAGLVFAGITDTCGMGLFLARMPWNRRSICTQSCPID
;
A
#
# COMPACT_ATOMS: atom_id res chain seq x y z
N MET A 1 10.38 28.66 4.74
CA MET A 1 10.23 27.99 6.04
C MET A 1 9.38 26.76 5.74
N LYS A 2 9.87 25.55 6.03
CA LYS A 2 8.99 24.36 5.95
C LYS A 2 8.04 24.44 7.12
N THR A 3 6.77 24.55 6.84
CA THR A 3 5.71 24.43 7.85
C THR A 3 5.63 22.95 8.23
N GLU A 4 5.62 22.62 9.53
CA GLU A 4 5.36 21.24 9.95
C GLU A 4 3.94 20.87 9.50
N PRO A 5 3.74 19.68 8.93
CA PRO A 5 2.42 19.27 8.47
C PRO A 5 1.44 19.22 9.65
N ASN A 6 0.22 19.68 9.44
CA ASN A 6 -0.84 19.49 10.41
C ASN A 6 -1.04 17.99 10.66
N ILE A 7 -1.20 17.60 11.92
CA ILE A 7 -1.40 16.22 12.33
C ILE A 7 -2.76 16.10 13.03
N THR A 8 -3.48 15.02 12.77
CA THR A 8 -4.76 14.71 13.43
C THR A 8 -4.78 13.27 13.91
N SER A 9 -5.50 13.00 15.00
CA SER A 9 -5.69 11.61 15.45
C SER A 9 -6.63 10.83 14.53
N PRO A 10 -6.50 9.49 14.48
CA PRO A 10 -7.39 8.66 13.68
C PRO A 10 -8.87 8.83 14.00
N GLU A 11 -9.23 8.99 15.28
CA GLU A 11 -10.62 9.18 15.70
C GLU A 11 -11.19 10.51 15.19
N SER A 12 -10.41 11.59 15.30
CA SER A 12 -10.80 12.91 14.79
C SER A 12 -10.94 12.88 13.27
N ALA A 13 -10.01 12.22 12.57
CA ALA A 13 -10.03 12.02 11.13
C ALA A 13 -11.28 11.24 10.69
N SER A 14 -11.60 10.14 11.38
CA SER A 14 -12.80 9.33 11.11
C SER A 14 -14.07 10.16 11.29
N ALA A 15 -14.18 10.88 12.40
CA ALA A 15 -15.35 11.71 12.67
C ALA A 15 -15.56 12.82 11.63
N MET A 16 -14.49 13.43 11.12
CA MET A 16 -14.57 14.43 10.03
C MET A 16 -14.96 13.77 8.71
N PHE A 17 -14.40 12.61 8.42
CA PHE A 17 -14.65 11.88 7.19
C PHE A 17 -16.11 11.38 7.12
N ASP A 18 -16.63 10.78 8.19
CA ASP A 18 -18.02 10.30 8.29
C ASP A 18 -19.07 11.42 8.12
N ARG A 19 -18.71 12.65 8.49
CA ARG A 19 -19.54 13.84 8.30
C ARG A 19 -19.40 14.47 6.91
N GLY A 20 -18.54 13.93 6.05
CA GLY A 20 -18.24 14.47 4.73
C GLY A 20 -17.55 15.83 4.74
N GLN A 21 -16.88 16.18 5.85
CA GLN A 21 -16.18 17.45 6.06
C GLN A 21 -14.78 17.47 5.47
N CYS A 22 -14.22 16.33 5.08
CA CYS A 22 -12.88 16.19 4.50
C CYS A 22 -12.86 15.11 3.43
N VAL A 23 -11.76 15.06 2.67
CA VAL A 23 -11.44 13.96 1.76
C VAL A 23 -10.30 13.15 2.37
N LEU A 24 -10.47 11.83 2.48
CA LEU A 24 -9.43 10.93 2.98
C LEU A 24 -8.69 10.30 1.81
N VAL A 25 -7.39 10.60 1.69
CA VAL A 25 -6.53 10.12 0.61
C VAL A 25 -5.51 9.13 1.16
N ASP A 26 -5.56 7.90 0.69
CA ASP A 26 -4.57 6.86 0.99
C ASP A 26 -3.44 6.91 -0.05
N VAL A 27 -2.24 7.29 0.39
CA VAL A 27 -1.06 7.44 -0.48
C VAL A 27 -0.23 6.16 -0.61
N ARG A 28 -0.78 5.02 -0.23
CA ARG A 28 -0.15 3.71 -0.40
C ARG A 28 -0.32 3.19 -1.82
N THR A 29 0.41 2.11 -2.11
CA THR A 29 0.29 1.43 -3.41
C THR A 29 -1.12 0.85 -3.61
N PRO A 30 -1.60 0.70 -4.86
CA PRO A 30 -2.91 0.11 -5.14
C PRO A 30 -3.07 -1.31 -4.57
N VAL A 31 -1.99 -2.08 -4.47
CA VAL A 31 -2.01 -3.44 -3.90
C VAL A 31 -2.23 -3.41 -2.39
N GLU A 32 -1.57 -2.50 -1.67
CA GLU A 32 -1.79 -2.29 -0.24
C GLU A 32 -3.23 -1.82 0.03
N PHE A 33 -3.71 -0.86 -0.75
CA PHE A 33 -5.07 -0.34 -0.66
C PHE A 33 -6.11 -1.42 -0.93
N ALA A 34 -5.93 -2.21 -2.00
CA ALA A 34 -6.83 -3.31 -2.35
C ALA A 34 -6.90 -4.40 -1.26
N SER A 35 -5.83 -4.59 -0.49
CA SER A 35 -5.82 -5.57 0.61
C SER A 35 -6.58 -5.10 1.85
N THR A 36 -6.39 -3.83 2.22
CA THR A 36 -7.05 -3.22 3.40
C THR A 36 -7.07 -1.70 3.22
N HIS A 37 -8.23 -1.08 3.35
CA HIS A 37 -8.38 0.39 3.26
C HIS A 37 -9.55 0.88 4.11
N VAL A 38 -9.62 2.17 4.32
CA VAL A 38 -10.77 2.82 4.94
C VAL A 38 -11.89 2.94 3.90
N PRO A 39 -13.11 2.45 4.18
CA PRO A 39 -14.22 2.53 3.22
C PRO A 39 -14.48 3.96 2.77
N GLY A 40 -14.59 4.19 1.45
CA GLY A 40 -14.83 5.51 0.88
C GLY A 40 -13.59 6.39 0.72
N SER A 41 -12.40 5.98 1.19
CA SER A 41 -11.16 6.70 0.95
C SER A 41 -10.69 6.59 -0.50
N LEU A 42 -10.00 7.63 -1.00
CA LEU A 42 -9.41 7.65 -2.34
C LEU A 42 -7.98 7.09 -2.30
N ASN A 43 -7.62 6.23 -3.26
CA ASN A 43 -6.24 5.79 -3.39
C ASN A 43 -5.50 6.61 -4.45
N ILE A 44 -4.56 7.43 -3.98
CA ILE A 44 -3.67 8.20 -4.85
C ILE A 44 -2.24 7.90 -4.40
N PRO A 45 -1.54 6.95 -5.02
CA PRO A 45 -0.19 6.59 -4.64
C PRO A 45 0.76 7.79 -4.65
N LEU A 46 1.70 7.82 -3.69
CA LEU A 46 2.63 8.93 -3.49
C LEU A 46 3.41 9.31 -4.77
N ASP A 47 3.77 8.32 -5.60
CA ASP A 47 4.47 8.50 -6.88
C ASP A 47 3.61 9.18 -7.97
N ARG A 48 2.29 9.21 -7.79
CA ARG A 48 1.33 9.88 -8.68
C ARG A 48 0.81 11.20 -8.13
N LEU A 49 1.10 11.46 -6.87
CA LEU A 49 0.66 12.69 -6.21
C LEU A 49 1.53 13.85 -6.68
N SER A 50 1.00 14.67 -7.57
CA SER A 50 1.61 15.93 -8.00
C SER A 50 0.63 17.08 -7.75
N LYS A 51 1.14 18.31 -7.66
CA LYS A 51 0.30 19.52 -7.58
C LYS A 51 -0.74 19.57 -8.69
N GLU A 52 -0.29 19.36 -9.91
CA GLU A 52 -1.07 19.41 -11.13
C GLU A 52 -2.18 18.35 -11.12
N PHE A 53 -1.89 17.15 -10.60
CA PHE A 53 -2.88 16.08 -10.43
C PHE A 53 -3.96 16.48 -9.42
N VAL A 54 -3.58 17.09 -8.30
CA VAL A 54 -4.51 17.49 -7.23
C VAL A 54 -5.41 18.64 -7.68
N GLU A 55 -4.88 19.63 -8.41
CA GLU A 55 -5.65 20.75 -8.96
C GLU A 55 -6.69 20.31 -10.01
N THR A 56 -6.38 19.25 -10.75
CA THR A 56 -7.28 18.73 -11.79
C THR A 56 -8.25 17.65 -11.28
N HIS A 57 -8.01 17.11 -10.08
CA HIS A 57 -8.84 16.03 -9.55
C HIS A 57 -10.14 16.59 -8.93
N PRO A 58 -11.33 16.19 -9.42
CA PRO A 58 -12.60 16.81 -9.01
C PRO A 58 -12.89 16.71 -7.52
N ASP A 59 -12.45 15.62 -6.85
CA ASP A 59 -12.68 15.42 -5.42
C ASP A 59 -11.70 16.17 -4.53
N LEU A 60 -10.57 16.65 -5.07
CA LEU A 60 -9.51 17.33 -4.34
C LEU A 60 -9.49 18.85 -4.61
N SER A 61 -10.05 19.31 -5.72
CA SER A 61 -10.15 20.72 -6.10
C SER A 61 -11.21 21.52 -5.31
N GLY A 62 -11.90 20.86 -4.37
CA GLY A 62 -12.90 21.49 -3.48
C GLY A 62 -12.24 22.14 -2.26
N GLN A 63 -12.97 23.05 -1.58
CA GLN A 63 -12.55 23.71 -0.35
C GLN A 63 -12.47 22.77 0.89
N LYS A 64 -12.50 21.44 0.71
CA LYS A 64 -12.46 20.52 1.83
C LYS A 64 -11.02 20.19 2.22
N PRO A 65 -10.71 20.09 3.53
CA PRO A 65 -9.42 19.60 4.01
C PRO A 65 -9.10 18.22 3.46
N VAL A 66 -7.84 18.01 3.07
CA VAL A 66 -7.34 16.72 2.56
C VAL A 66 -6.61 16.00 3.69
N LEU A 67 -7.15 14.88 4.16
CA LEU A 67 -6.51 14.02 5.14
C LEU A 67 -5.67 12.97 4.42
N LEU A 68 -4.39 12.88 4.78
CA LEU A 68 -3.44 11.97 4.16
C LEU A 68 -3.20 10.77 5.06
N LEU A 69 -3.45 9.58 4.52
CA LEU A 69 -3.27 8.31 5.21
C LEU A 69 -2.21 7.46 4.49
N CYS A 70 -1.32 6.83 5.24
CA CYS A 70 -0.48 5.75 4.73
C CYS A 70 -0.38 4.63 5.78
N GLN A 71 0.59 3.73 5.69
CA GLN A 71 0.71 2.63 6.63
C GLN A 71 1.08 3.09 8.07
N SER A 72 2.03 4.04 8.20
CA SER A 72 2.61 4.45 9.50
C SER A 72 2.81 5.96 9.66
N GLY A 73 2.26 6.79 8.76
CA GLY A 73 2.42 8.25 8.76
C GLY A 73 3.58 8.77 7.88
N LYS A 74 4.68 8.04 7.69
CA LYS A 74 5.88 8.53 6.99
C LYS A 74 5.63 8.98 5.53
N ARG A 75 4.95 8.16 4.73
CA ARG A 75 4.60 8.52 3.34
C ARG A 75 3.58 9.64 3.28
N ALA A 76 2.66 9.69 4.26
CA ALA A 76 1.69 10.76 4.37
C ALA A 76 2.35 12.12 4.68
N SER A 77 3.38 12.15 5.52
CA SER A 77 4.17 13.37 5.77
C SER A 77 4.91 13.82 4.51
N ALA A 78 5.52 12.89 3.75
CA ALA A 78 6.15 13.23 2.48
C ALA A 78 5.13 13.76 1.45
N ALA A 79 3.92 13.21 1.44
CA ALA A 79 2.82 13.71 0.60
C ALA A 79 2.37 15.11 1.02
N ALA A 80 2.30 15.38 2.32
CA ALA A 80 1.97 16.72 2.84
C ALA A 80 3.02 17.75 2.41
N ASP A 81 4.31 17.41 2.50
CA ASP A 81 5.40 18.28 2.04
C ASP A 81 5.29 18.64 0.54
N LEU A 82 4.82 17.72 -0.29
CA LEU A 82 4.59 17.95 -1.72
C LEU A 82 3.42 18.91 -1.97
N LEU A 83 2.39 18.84 -1.13
CA LEU A 83 1.16 19.62 -1.25
C LEU A 83 1.21 20.97 -0.53
N ASP A 84 2.13 21.18 0.42
CA ASP A 84 2.26 22.41 1.23
C ASP A 84 2.49 23.67 0.38
N SER A 85 2.96 23.49 -0.84
CA SER A 85 3.16 24.60 -1.77
C SER A 85 1.88 25.07 -2.49
N ASN A 86 0.71 24.45 -2.25
CA ASN A 86 -0.58 24.90 -2.78
C ASN A 86 -1.41 25.57 -1.66
N PRO A 87 -1.64 26.90 -1.71
CA PRO A 87 -2.35 27.63 -0.66
C PRO A 87 -3.84 27.25 -0.52
N GLU A 88 -4.40 26.59 -1.53
CA GLU A 88 -5.81 26.17 -1.52
C GLU A 88 -6.03 24.81 -0.84
N ILE A 89 -4.96 24.06 -0.61
CA ILE A 89 -5.04 22.73 0.00
C ILE A 89 -4.39 22.78 1.37
N GLN A 90 -5.14 22.36 2.39
CA GLN A 90 -4.61 22.16 3.74
C GLN A 90 -4.39 20.67 3.99
N PRO A 91 -3.20 20.15 3.65
CA PRO A 91 -2.92 18.73 3.89
C PRO A 91 -2.75 18.49 5.39
N THR A 92 -3.45 17.48 5.89
CA THR A 92 -3.36 17.05 7.28
C THR A 92 -3.01 15.56 7.32
N VAL A 93 -2.00 15.21 8.10
CA VAL A 93 -1.52 13.82 8.23
C VAL A 93 -2.28 13.11 9.34
N VAL A 94 -2.78 11.90 9.05
CA VAL A 94 -3.35 11.03 10.07
C VAL A 94 -2.23 10.33 10.84
N GLU A 95 -2.15 10.60 12.15
CA GLU A 95 -1.12 10.09 13.04
C GLU A 95 -1.11 8.56 13.07
N GLY A 96 0.09 7.95 13.04
CA GLY A 96 0.25 6.50 13.04
C GLY A 96 -0.30 5.78 11.81
N GLY A 97 -0.99 6.48 10.91
CA GLY A 97 -1.54 5.96 9.68
C GLY A 97 -2.57 4.84 9.88
N LEU A 98 -2.66 3.93 8.91
CA LEU A 98 -3.61 2.81 8.95
C LEU A 98 -3.33 1.84 10.12
N ASN A 99 -2.09 1.73 10.56
CA ASN A 99 -1.77 0.87 11.71
C ASN A 99 -2.47 1.38 12.97
N GLN A 100 -2.39 2.68 13.26
CA GLN A 100 -3.06 3.28 14.41
C GLN A 100 -4.57 3.24 14.22
N TRP A 101 -5.07 3.57 13.04
CA TRP A 101 -6.50 3.47 12.69
C TRP A 101 -7.11 2.11 13.02
N ILE A 102 -6.38 1.02 12.70
CA ILE A 102 -6.80 -0.36 13.02
C ILE A 102 -6.70 -0.63 14.53
N THR A 103 -5.65 -0.14 15.19
CA THR A 103 -5.44 -0.34 16.63
C THR A 103 -6.55 0.33 17.44
N ASP A 104 -7.02 1.48 17.00
CA ASP A 104 -8.12 2.25 17.62
C ASP A 104 -9.51 1.64 17.29
N GLY A 105 -9.54 0.51 16.54
CA GLY A 105 -10.77 -0.23 16.23
C GLY A 105 -11.66 0.45 15.21
N LEU A 106 -11.15 1.43 14.46
CA LEU A 106 -11.92 2.17 13.45
C LEU A 106 -12.20 1.30 12.21
N PRO A 107 -13.27 1.61 11.46
CA PRO A 107 -13.72 0.75 10.37
C PRO A 107 -12.70 0.69 9.24
N VAL A 108 -12.40 -0.53 8.79
CA VAL A 108 -11.57 -0.82 7.63
C VAL A 108 -12.21 -1.91 6.79
N GLN A 109 -12.13 -1.77 5.49
CA GLN A 109 -12.51 -2.82 4.54
C GLN A 109 -11.29 -3.68 4.27
N ARG A 110 -11.38 -4.98 4.58
CA ARG A 110 -10.35 -5.98 4.28
C ARG A 110 -10.82 -6.86 3.14
N ASN A 111 -10.05 -6.89 2.08
CA ASN A 111 -10.33 -7.77 0.95
C ASN A 111 -9.49 -9.04 1.08
N SER A 112 -10.08 -10.08 1.63
CA SER A 112 -9.45 -11.40 1.84
C SER A 112 -9.08 -12.13 0.54
N SER A 113 -9.52 -11.63 -0.62
CA SER A 113 -9.22 -12.23 -1.91
C SER A 113 -7.84 -11.86 -2.46
N VAL A 114 -7.20 -10.83 -1.92
CA VAL A 114 -5.86 -10.41 -2.35
C VAL A 114 -4.83 -11.09 -1.45
N ILE A 115 -4.24 -12.18 -1.94
CA ILE A 115 -3.09 -12.80 -1.27
C ILE A 115 -1.94 -11.80 -1.34
N SER A 116 -1.42 -11.36 -0.18
CA SER A 116 -0.29 -10.43 -0.13
C SER A 116 0.90 -10.99 -0.92
N LEU A 117 1.64 -10.12 -1.61
CA LEU A 117 2.80 -10.51 -2.40
C LEU A 117 3.79 -11.34 -1.57
N GLU A 118 3.99 -10.96 -0.31
CA GLU A 118 4.84 -11.67 0.64
C GLU A 118 4.39 -13.14 0.86
N ARG A 119 3.08 -13.34 0.99
CA ARG A 119 2.50 -14.69 1.14
C ARG A 119 2.66 -15.51 -0.15
N GLN A 120 2.50 -14.90 -1.32
CA GLN A 120 2.75 -15.54 -2.61
C GLN A 120 4.21 -15.98 -2.73
N VAL A 121 5.16 -15.11 -2.37
CA VAL A 121 6.60 -15.43 -2.37
C VAL A 121 6.92 -16.59 -1.46
N ARG A 122 6.40 -16.60 -0.23
CA ARG A 122 6.63 -17.71 0.73
C ARG A 122 6.09 -19.04 0.21
N ILE A 123 4.88 -19.05 -0.38
CA ILE A 123 4.28 -20.25 -0.97
C ILE A 123 5.13 -20.74 -2.13
N ALA A 124 5.50 -19.86 -3.06
CA ALA A 124 6.31 -20.24 -4.23
C ALA A 124 7.69 -20.78 -3.82
N ALA A 125 8.39 -20.08 -2.92
CA ALA A 125 9.68 -20.52 -2.43
C ALA A 125 9.61 -21.88 -1.73
N GLY A 126 8.61 -22.08 -0.87
CA GLY A 126 8.37 -23.37 -0.19
C GLY A 126 8.10 -24.52 -1.19
N LEU A 127 7.31 -24.27 -2.23
CA LEU A 127 7.05 -25.26 -3.28
C LEU A 127 8.33 -25.62 -4.05
N PHE A 128 9.17 -24.67 -4.41
CA PHE A 128 10.45 -24.95 -5.09
C PHE A 128 11.40 -25.76 -4.22
N VAL A 129 11.47 -25.48 -2.92
CA VAL A 129 12.30 -26.26 -1.98
C VAL A 129 11.76 -27.70 -1.90
N LEU A 130 10.45 -27.90 -1.72
CA LEU A 130 9.86 -29.22 -1.65
C LEU A 130 10.05 -30.02 -2.94
N LEU A 131 9.84 -29.40 -4.09
CA LEU A 131 10.06 -30.03 -5.39
C LEU A 131 11.53 -30.43 -5.59
N GLY A 132 12.47 -29.54 -5.23
CA GLY A 132 13.91 -29.84 -5.35
C GLY A 132 14.33 -31.00 -4.47
N VAL A 133 13.81 -31.08 -3.24
CA VAL A 133 14.06 -32.22 -2.33
C VAL A 133 13.46 -33.50 -2.89
N LEU A 134 12.19 -33.49 -3.29
CA LEU A 134 11.48 -34.65 -3.80
C LEU A 134 12.15 -35.21 -5.07
N LEU A 135 12.49 -34.35 -6.03
CA LEU A 135 13.17 -34.72 -7.27
C LEU A 135 14.60 -35.21 -7.00
N GLY A 136 15.28 -34.62 -6.00
CA GLY A 136 16.62 -35.05 -5.57
C GLY A 136 16.63 -36.49 -5.04
N PHE A 137 15.57 -36.92 -4.34
CA PHE A 137 15.42 -38.29 -3.87
C PHE A 137 14.96 -39.26 -4.96
N LEU A 138 14.06 -38.84 -5.85
CA LEU A 138 13.43 -39.73 -6.81
C LEU A 138 14.22 -39.89 -8.11
N ILE A 139 14.92 -38.86 -8.57
CA ILE A 139 15.53 -38.84 -9.90
C ILE A 139 17.05 -38.75 -9.83
N ASN A 140 17.58 -37.67 -9.23
CA ASN A 140 19.02 -37.42 -9.19
C ASN A 140 19.40 -36.49 -8.06
N HIS A 141 20.44 -36.86 -7.28
CA HIS A 141 20.94 -36.07 -6.16
C HIS A 141 21.42 -34.66 -6.56
N ALA A 142 21.77 -34.42 -7.82
CA ALA A 142 22.12 -33.08 -8.31
C ALA A 142 20.96 -32.07 -8.17
N LEU A 143 19.71 -32.56 -8.15
CA LEU A 143 18.51 -31.71 -8.03
C LEU A 143 18.30 -31.11 -6.64
N PHE A 144 19.02 -31.59 -5.60
CA PHE A 144 19.11 -30.89 -4.30
C PHE A 144 19.69 -29.49 -4.44
N GLY A 145 20.49 -29.25 -5.51
CA GLY A 145 21.01 -27.91 -5.82
C GLY A 145 19.91 -26.86 -6.01
N ILE A 146 18.73 -27.25 -6.47
CA ILE A 146 17.57 -26.33 -6.58
C ILE A 146 17.13 -25.84 -5.19
N SER A 147 16.97 -26.76 -4.23
CA SER A 147 16.60 -26.42 -2.87
C SER A 147 17.67 -25.54 -2.18
N ALA A 148 18.96 -25.89 -2.40
CA ALA A 148 20.08 -25.10 -1.87
C ALA A 148 20.10 -23.69 -2.45
N PHE A 149 19.90 -23.53 -3.76
CA PHE A 149 19.85 -22.23 -4.44
C PHE A 149 18.71 -21.36 -3.92
N VAL A 150 17.49 -21.92 -3.81
CA VAL A 150 16.32 -21.18 -3.28
C VAL A 150 16.55 -20.81 -1.81
N GLY A 151 17.09 -21.72 -1.00
CA GLY A 151 17.41 -21.45 0.40
C GLY A 151 18.43 -20.32 0.58
N ALA A 152 19.51 -20.34 -0.21
CA ALA A 152 20.51 -19.26 -0.22
C ALA A 152 19.90 -17.92 -0.65
N GLY A 153 19.04 -17.92 -1.66
CA GLY A 153 18.30 -16.74 -2.11
C GLY A 153 17.38 -16.16 -1.05
N LEU A 154 16.73 -17.00 -0.24
CA LEU A 154 15.88 -16.55 0.88
C LEU A 154 16.71 -15.91 2.01
N VAL A 155 17.87 -16.48 2.32
CA VAL A 155 18.81 -15.90 3.31
C VAL A 155 19.30 -14.55 2.83
N PHE A 156 19.73 -14.46 1.56
CA PHE A 156 20.17 -13.20 0.96
C PHE A 156 19.05 -12.14 0.98
N ALA A 157 17.83 -12.52 0.61
CA ALA A 157 16.68 -11.62 0.63
C ALA A 157 16.36 -11.13 2.06
N GLY A 158 16.53 -11.97 3.08
CA GLY A 158 16.33 -11.58 4.47
C GLY A 158 17.37 -10.61 5.02
N ILE A 159 18.60 -10.63 4.47
CA ILE A 159 19.67 -9.72 4.89
C ILE A 159 19.60 -8.37 4.15
N THR A 160 19.20 -8.39 2.86
CA THR A 160 19.25 -7.21 1.99
C THR A 160 17.91 -6.50 1.80
N ASP A 161 16.83 -7.04 2.37
CA ASP A 161 15.43 -6.61 2.12
C ASP A 161 15.04 -6.60 0.62
N THR A 162 15.85 -7.25 -0.23
CA THR A 162 15.65 -7.31 -1.68
C THR A 162 15.30 -8.73 -2.11
N CYS A 163 14.04 -8.98 -2.45
CA CYS A 163 13.58 -10.28 -2.92
C CYS A 163 13.40 -10.29 -4.45
N GLY A 164 14.32 -10.96 -5.18
CA GLY A 164 14.24 -11.10 -6.64
C GLY A 164 12.94 -11.79 -7.10
N MET A 165 12.45 -12.78 -6.35
CA MET A 165 11.17 -13.44 -6.61
C MET A 165 9.98 -12.49 -6.39
N GLY A 166 10.05 -11.59 -5.41
CA GLY A 166 9.07 -10.55 -5.19
C GLY A 166 8.97 -9.58 -6.36
N LEU A 167 10.12 -9.14 -6.90
CA LEU A 167 10.18 -8.30 -8.10
C LEU A 167 9.61 -9.01 -9.35
N PHE A 168 9.88 -10.30 -9.50
CA PHE A 168 9.34 -11.11 -10.59
C PHE A 168 7.82 -11.25 -10.48
N LEU A 169 7.30 -11.63 -9.31
CA LEU A 169 5.86 -11.76 -9.05
C LEU A 169 5.11 -10.43 -9.18
N ALA A 170 5.73 -9.31 -8.77
CA ALA A 170 5.14 -7.98 -8.92
C ALA A 170 4.91 -7.59 -10.40
N ARG A 171 5.73 -8.13 -11.33
CA ARG A 171 5.58 -7.90 -12.78
C ARG A 171 4.52 -8.78 -13.45
N MET A 172 4.00 -9.80 -12.77
CA MET A 172 3.01 -10.71 -13.35
C MET A 172 1.66 -10.01 -13.59
N PRO A 173 0.93 -10.38 -14.66
CA PRO A 173 -0.29 -9.67 -15.08
C PRO A 173 -1.41 -9.70 -14.02
N TRP A 174 -1.47 -10.72 -13.16
CA TRP A 174 -2.45 -10.80 -12.07
C TRP A 174 -2.13 -9.87 -10.90
N ASN A 175 -0.88 -9.47 -10.72
CA ASN A 175 -0.48 -8.46 -9.73
C ASN A 175 -0.54 -7.02 -10.29
N ARG A 176 -0.66 -6.85 -11.61
CA ARG A 176 -0.85 -5.56 -12.28
C ARG A 176 -2.31 -5.08 -12.28
N ARG A 177 -3.26 -5.94 -12.00
CA ARG A 177 -4.69 -5.62 -12.02
C ARG A 177 -5.11 -5.00 -10.68
N SER A 178 -4.98 -3.69 -10.57
CA SER A 178 -5.78 -2.86 -9.68
C SER A 178 -5.70 -1.39 -10.10
N ILE A 179 -5.90 -1.12 -11.39
CA ILE A 179 -6.40 0.18 -11.79
C ILE A 179 -7.93 -0.04 -11.93
N CYS A 180 -8.60 -0.15 -10.81
CA CYS A 180 -10.04 0.04 -10.80
C CYS A 180 -10.30 1.53 -10.97
N THR A 181 -10.59 1.92 -12.18
CA THR A 181 -11.50 3.00 -12.49
C THR A 181 -12.86 2.58 -11.95
N GLN A 182 -13.10 2.76 -10.67
CA GLN A 182 -14.46 2.76 -10.15
C GLN A 182 -14.92 4.20 -10.21
N SER A 183 -15.37 4.62 -11.41
CA SER A 183 -16.36 5.64 -11.54
C SER A 183 -17.58 5.16 -10.75
N CYS A 184 -17.87 5.82 -9.63
CA CYS A 184 -19.19 5.72 -9.00
C CYS A 184 -20.25 6.08 -10.04
N PRO A 185 -21.29 5.25 -10.22
CA PRO A 185 -22.48 5.74 -10.89
C PRO A 185 -23.12 6.78 -9.97
N ILE A 186 -23.27 7.97 -10.49
CA ILE A 186 -24.13 9.01 -9.95
C ILE A 186 -25.54 8.61 -10.38
N ASP A 187 -26.36 8.12 -9.46
CA ASP A 187 -27.81 8.18 -9.51
C ASP A 187 -28.31 9.11 -8.41
#